data_6e97a20a84ac6d140d07aa8162b73fb6
#
_entry.id   6e97a20a84ac6d140d07aa8162b73fb6
#
_cell.length_a   1.000
_cell.length_b   1.000
_cell.length_c   1.000
_cell.angle_alpha   90.00
_cell.angle_beta   90.00
_cell.angle_gamma   90.00
#
_symmetry.space_group_name_H-M   'P 1'
#
loop_
_entity.id
_entity.type
_entity.pdbx_description
1 polymer ?
#
loop_
_entity_poly.entity_id
_entity_poly.type
_entity_poly.pdbx_seq_one_letter_code
_entity_poly.pdbx_strand_id
1 'polypeptide(L)'
;MNYKYIAYITLFISFFFNQLDAGCGSCAADRNKTKKAFIENIPSSGKIDGKAFASCGMCNFDTGERNCGLSVKIGRDVIKVVNVDIDAHLDSHAKDGFCNVVRIVKVKGKVKNKKLYANSFSVL
;
A
#
# COMPACT_ATOMS: atom_id res chain seq x y z
N MET A 1 -28.47 17.25 57.19
CA MET A 1 -27.78 16.40 56.18
C MET A 1 -26.28 16.42 56.47
N ASN A 2 -25.68 15.27 56.83
CA ASN A 2 -24.32 15.20 57.36
C ASN A 2 -23.27 15.42 56.22
N TYR A 3 -22.51 16.48 56.30
CA TYR A 3 -21.42 16.81 55.37
C TYR A 3 -20.42 15.66 55.15
N LYS A 4 -20.32 14.73 56.05
CA LYS A 4 -19.45 13.54 55.93
C LYS A 4 -19.83 12.64 54.75
N TYR A 5 -21.12 12.52 54.42
CA TYR A 5 -21.57 11.68 53.31
C TYR A 5 -21.34 12.36 51.94
N ILE A 6 -21.39 13.68 51.88
CA ILE A 6 -21.12 14.45 50.64
C ILE A 6 -19.64 14.31 50.24
N ALA A 7 -18.71 14.33 51.21
CA ALA A 7 -17.29 14.14 50.96
C ALA A 7 -16.96 12.74 50.44
N TYR A 8 -17.64 11.71 50.88
CA TYR A 8 -17.43 10.35 50.38
C TYR A 8 -18.01 10.15 48.97
N ILE A 9 -19.11 10.78 48.65
CA ILE A 9 -19.74 10.69 47.33
C ILE A 9 -18.88 11.39 46.27
N THR A 10 -18.32 12.55 46.59
CA THR A 10 -17.42 13.26 45.69
C THR A 10 -16.10 12.52 45.48
N LEU A 11 -15.55 11.88 46.48
CA LEU A 11 -14.34 11.08 46.37
C LEU A 11 -14.58 9.80 45.51
N PHE A 12 -15.77 9.19 45.64
CA PHE A 12 -16.11 7.97 44.87
C PHE A 12 -16.34 8.29 43.39
N ILE A 13 -16.94 9.44 43.06
CA ILE A 13 -17.17 9.87 41.68
C ILE A 13 -15.84 10.20 40.98
N SER A 14 -14.86 10.76 41.69
CA SER A 14 -13.53 11.06 41.14
C SER A 14 -12.72 9.80 40.77
N PHE A 15 -13.01 8.66 41.44
CA PHE A 15 -12.29 7.41 41.18
C PHE A 15 -12.82 6.66 39.95
N PHE A 16 -14.08 6.90 39.55
CA PHE A 16 -14.68 6.23 38.39
C PHE A 16 -14.42 6.92 37.06
N PHE A 17 -13.90 8.16 37.04
CA PHE A 17 -13.62 8.89 35.80
C PHE A 17 -12.22 8.66 35.21
N ASN A 18 -11.34 7.89 35.89
CA ASN A 18 -9.97 7.66 35.42
C ASN A 18 -9.75 6.32 34.69
N GLN A 19 -10.80 5.64 34.21
CA GLN A 19 -10.62 4.38 33.47
C GLN A 19 -11.39 4.34 32.16
N LEU A 20 -11.24 5.37 31.32
CA LEU A 20 -11.71 5.31 29.93
C LEU A 20 -10.60 5.75 28.97
N ASP A 21 -9.37 5.28 29.22
CA ASP A 21 -8.30 5.24 28.20
C ASP A 21 -8.07 3.78 27.80
N ALA A 22 -9.11 3.10 27.36
CA ALA A 22 -8.97 1.96 26.48
C ALA A 22 -8.78 2.46 25.04
N GLY A 23 -7.78 3.32 24.85
CA GLY A 23 -7.31 3.69 23.53
C GLY A 23 -6.69 2.46 22.87
N CYS A 24 -7.26 1.98 21.77
CA CYS A 24 -6.66 1.02 20.86
C CYS A 24 -5.31 1.54 20.33
N GLY A 25 -4.32 1.71 21.18
CA GLY A 25 -2.96 2.15 20.81
C GLY A 25 -2.21 1.13 19.94
N SER A 26 -2.61 -0.15 19.98
CA SER A 26 -1.99 -1.19 19.15
C SER A 26 -2.44 -1.15 17.68
N CYS A 27 -3.63 -0.63 17.38
CA CYS A 27 -4.11 -0.56 16.00
C CYS A 27 -3.40 0.50 15.14
N ALA A 28 -2.79 1.52 15.75
CA ALA A 28 -2.06 2.56 15.02
C ALA A 28 -0.67 2.10 14.55
N ALA A 29 0.00 1.27 15.34
CA ALA A 29 1.32 0.73 14.98
C ALA A 29 1.24 -0.31 13.85
N ASP A 30 0.19 -1.15 13.84
CA ASP A 30 -0.03 -2.13 12.78
C ASP A 30 -0.56 -1.49 11.49
N ARG A 31 -1.35 -0.42 11.56
CA ARG A 31 -1.75 0.35 10.39
C ARG A 31 -0.56 0.98 9.66
N ASN A 32 0.47 1.43 10.38
CA ASN A 32 1.68 1.97 9.77
C ASN A 32 2.59 0.89 9.17
N LYS A 33 2.60 -0.33 9.72
CA LYS A 33 3.34 -1.46 9.13
C LYS A 33 2.66 -1.99 7.85
N THR A 34 1.34 -2.07 7.82
CA THR A 34 0.59 -2.50 6.63
C THR A 34 0.54 -1.42 5.55
N LYS A 35 0.54 -0.13 5.91
CA LYS A 35 0.60 0.98 4.94
C LYS A 35 1.92 1.03 4.16
N LYS A 36 3.03 0.55 4.72
CA LYS A 36 4.30 0.38 3.98
C LYS A 36 4.31 -0.81 3.04
N ALA A 37 3.28 -1.66 3.03
CA ALA A 37 3.24 -2.83 2.17
C ALA A 37 2.87 -2.46 0.73
N PHE A 38 1.79 -1.73 0.50
CA PHE A 38 1.33 -1.35 -0.82
C PHE A 38 1.36 0.17 -1.02
N ILE A 39 1.73 0.59 -2.23
CA ILE A 39 1.69 1.99 -2.65
C ILE A 39 0.23 2.31 -3.02
N GLU A 40 -0.42 3.17 -2.25
CA GLU A 40 -1.83 3.54 -2.47
C GLU A 40 -2.00 4.66 -3.50
N ASN A 41 -1.00 5.54 -3.62
CA ASN A 41 -1.02 6.67 -4.55
C ASN A 41 0.41 7.06 -4.96
N ILE A 42 0.51 7.82 -6.04
CA ILE A 42 1.77 8.38 -6.52
C ILE A 42 1.93 9.77 -5.91
N PRO A 43 2.97 9.99 -5.08
CA PRO A 43 3.22 11.32 -4.51
C PRO A 43 3.52 12.36 -5.60
N SER A 44 3.32 13.64 -5.32
CA SER A 44 3.64 14.75 -6.24
C SER A 44 5.12 14.76 -6.68
N SER A 45 6.03 14.26 -5.84
CA SER A 45 7.45 14.06 -6.17
C SER A 45 7.68 12.98 -7.23
N GLY A 46 6.70 12.13 -7.48
CA GLY A 46 6.79 10.94 -8.33
C GLY A 46 7.63 9.80 -7.73
N LYS A 47 8.26 9.96 -6.56
CA LYS A 47 9.07 8.92 -5.94
C LYS A 47 8.18 7.87 -5.30
N ILE A 48 8.43 6.60 -5.61
CA ILE A 48 7.71 5.46 -5.03
C ILE A 48 8.69 4.44 -4.45
N ASP A 49 8.29 3.80 -3.37
CA ASP A 49 9.03 2.70 -2.72
C ASP A 49 8.03 1.83 -1.95
N GLY A 50 7.75 0.63 -2.43
CA GLY A 50 6.80 -0.28 -1.79
C GLY A 50 6.33 -1.41 -2.69
N LYS A 51 5.24 -2.06 -2.29
CA LYS A 51 4.59 -3.12 -3.06
C LYS A 51 3.57 -2.52 -4.03
N ALA A 52 3.43 -3.16 -5.18
CA ALA A 52 2.41 -2.85 -6.17
C ALA A 52 1.96 -4.12 -6.88
N PHE A 53 0.83 -4.06 -7.57
CA PHE A 53 0.43 -5.12 -8.49
C PHE A 53 1.10 -4.88 -9.85
N ALA A 54 1.65 -5.92 -10.45
CA ALA A 54 2.29 -5.85 -11.76
C ALA A 54 1.75 -6.92 -12.69
N SER A 55 1.63 -6.57 -13.96
CA SER A 55 1.20 -7.47 -15.01
C SER A 55 1.49 -6.87 -16.40
N CYS A 56 1.18 -7.63 -17.45
CA CYS A 56 1.08 -7.07 -18.80
C CYS A 56 -0.06 -6.04 -18.86
N GLY A 57 0.26 -4.81 -19.24
CA GLY A 57 -0.72 -3.72 -19.34
C GLY A 57 -1.86 -4.03 -20.28
N MET A 58 -1.55 -4.59 -21.46
CA MET A 58 -2.53 -4.97 -22.45
C MET A 58 -3.40 -6.16 -21.99
N CYS A 59 -2.78 -7.20 -21.39
CA CYS A 59 -3.49 -8.46 -21.12
C CYS A 59 -4.39 -8.39 -19.88
N ASN A 60 -3.97 -7.69 -18.83
CA ASN A 60 -4.63 -7.76 -17.51
C ASN A 60 -5.06 -6.40 -16.94
N PHE A 61 -4.59 -5.30 -17.52
CA PHE A 61 -4.93 -3.95 -17.04
C PHE A 61 -5.68 -3.08 -18.06
N ASP A 62 -5.97 -3.63 -19.24
CA ASP A 62 -6.73 -2.95 -20.29
C ASP A 62 -6.22 -1.53 -20.62
N THR A 63 -4.90 -1.41 -20.78
CA THR A 63 -4.26 -0.10 -21.03
C THR A 63 -4.46 0.42 -22.44
N GLY A 64 -5.07 -0.36 -23.35
CA GLY A 64 -5.22 -0.01 -24.76
C GLY A 64 -3.90 -0.05 -25.57
N GLU A 65 -2.80 -0.51 -24.97
CA GLU A 65 -1.54 -0.71 -25.67
C GLU A 65 -1.64 -1.88 -26.65
N ARG A 66 -0.92 -1.79 -27.77
CA ARG A 66 -0.93 -2.84 -28.81
C ARG A 66 0.13 -3.92 -28.60
N ASN A 67 1.06 -3.70 -27.67
CA ASN A 67 2.17 -4.60 -27.40
C ASN A 67 2.18 -4.98 -25.92
N CYS A 68 2.62 -6.22 -25.65
CA CYS A 68 2.91 -6.64 -24.29
C CYS A 68 3.97 -5.76 -23.66
N GLY A 69 3.67 -5.19 -22.52
CA GLY A 69 4.56 -4.33 -21.76
C GLY A 69 4.27 -4.45 -20.28
N LEU A 70 5.32 -4.42 -19.47
CA LEU A 70 5.19 -4.47 -18.03
C LEU A 70 4.55 -3.19 -17.51
N SER A 71 3.51 -3.34 -16.71
CA SER A 71 2.82 -2.23 -16.05
C SER A 71 2.61 -2.53 -14.56
N VAL A 72 2.56 -1.49 -13.75
CA VAL A 72 2.24 -1.57 -12.32
C VAL A 72 0.95 -0.81 -12.05
N LYS A 73 0.11 -1.37 -11.16
CA LYS A 73 -1.10 -0.72 -10.67
C LYS A 73 -0.85 -0.18 -9.27
N ILE A 74 -1.02 1.13 -9.12
CA ILE A 74 -0.87 1.89 -7.88
C ILE A 74 -2.19 2.60 -7.61
N GLY A 75 -2.93 2.19 -6.60
CA GLY A 75 -4.29 2.69 -6.39
C GLY A 75 -5.17 2.43 -7.61
N ARG A 76 -5.61 3.51 -8.27
CA ARG A 76 -6.41 3.45 -9.51
C ARG A 76 -5.59 3.60 -10.78
N ASP A 77 -4.33 4.03 -10.65
CA ASP A 77 -3.48 4.34 -11.80
C ASP A 77 -2.73 3.09 -12.28
N VAL A 78 -2.71 2.88 -13.59
CA VAL A 78 -1.87 1.88 -14.25
C VAL A 78 -0.73 2.63 -14.95
N ILE A 79 0.50 2.30 -14.57
CA ILE A 79 1.71 3.00 -14.99
C ILE A 79 2.63 2.02 -15.72
N LYS A 80 3.01 2.34 -16.95
CA LYS A 80 3.96 1.55 -17.72
C LYS A 80 5.35 1.61 -17.10
N VAL A 81 5.99 0.45 -16.95
CA VAL A 81 7.41 0.35 -16.57
C VAL A 81 8.24 0.37 -17.84
N VAL A 82 9.19 1.30 -17.93
CA VAL A 82 9.89 1.53 -19.22
C VAL A 82 11.31 0.99 -19.28
N ASN A 83 11.90 0.65 -18.14
CA ASN A 83 13.29 0.19 -18.03
C ASN A 83 13.44 -1.20 -17.40
N VAL A 84 12.35 -1.96 -17.30
CA VAL A 84 12.34 -3.36 -16.91
C VAL A 84 11.59 -4.12 -18.01
N ASP A 85 12.26 -5.09 -18.58
CA ASP A 85 11.66 -5.98 -19.57
C ASP A 85 10.65 -6.91 -18.89
N ILE A 86 9.56 -7.21 -19.58
CA ILE A 86 8.49 -8.07 -19.03
C ILE A 86 8.98 -9.51 -18.79
N ASP A 87 9.98 -9.93 -19.54
CA ASP A 87 10.61 -11.27 -19.44
C ASP A 87 11.88 -11.27 -18.55
N ALA A 88 12.25 -10.12 -17.97
CA ALA A 88 13.48 -10.01 -17.17
C ALA A 88 13.52 -10.89 -15.91
N HIS A 89 12.36 -11.26 -15.37
CA HIS A 89 12.24 -12.00 -14.11
C HIS A 89 11.66 -13.40 -14.28
N LEU A 90 10.90 -13.64 -15.34
CA LEU A 90 10.31 -14.92 -15.71
C LEU A 90 9.71 -14.79 -17.11
N ASP A 91 9.52 -15.93 -17.81
CA ASP A 91 8.81 -15.95 -19.08
C ASP A 91 7.39 -15.39 -18.91
N SER A 92 7.10 -14.27 -19.58
CA SER A 92 5.83 -13.58 -19.45
C SER A 92 4.62 -14.40 -19.91
N HIS A 93 4.82 -15.37 -20.81
CA HIS A 93 3.79 -16.26 -21.34
C HIS A 93 3.68 -17.59 -20.58
N ALA A 94 4.57 -17.86 -19.62
CA ALA A 94 4.43 -19.01 -18.74
C ALA A 94 3.12 -18.94 -17.95
N LYS A 95 2.65 -20.08 -17.43
CA LYS A 95 1.39 -20.19 -16.69
C LYS A 95 1.25 -19.13 -15.58
N ASP A 96 2.35 -18.80 -14.92
CA ASP A 96 2.47 -17.81 -13.85
C ASP A 96 3.15 -16.50 -14.31
N GLY A 97 3.32 -16.32 -15.62
CA GLY A 97 3.90 -15.14 -16.25
C GLY A 97 2.98 -13.93 -16.25
N PHE A 98 3.56 -12.76 -16.47
CA PHE A 98 2.85 -11.48 -16.40
C PHE A 98 1.73 -11.32 -17.45
N CYS A 99 1.72 -12.09 -18.53
CA CYS A 99 0.61 -12.08 -19.50
C CYS A 99 -0.60 -12.86 -19.00
N ASN A 100 -0.41 -13.80 -18.08
CA ASN A 100 -1.48 -14.69 -17.60
C ASN A 100 -1.98 -14.32 -16.20
N VAL A 101 -1.14 -13.72 -15.34
CA VAL A 101 -1.50 -13.41 -13.96
C VAL A 101 -1.02 -12.03 -13.53
N VAL A 102 -1.73 -11.45 -12.56
CA VAL A 102 -1.28 -10.26 -11.83
C VAL A 102 -0.43 -10.72 -10.65
N ARG A 103 0.77 -10.18 -10.51
CA ARG A 103 1.71 -10.52 -9.43
C ARG A 103 1.95 -9.34 -8.50
N ILE A 104 2.30 -9.65 -7.26
CA ILE A 104 2.77 -8.65 -6.31
C ILE A 104 4.27 -8.47 -6.52
N VAL A 105 4.68 -7.22 -6.67
CA VAL A 105 6.08 -6.84 -6.82
C VAL A 105 6.49 -5.83 -5.76
N LYS A 106 7.75 -5.83 -5.40
CA LYS A 106 8.36 -4.72 -4.68
C LYS A 106 9.08 -3.83 -5.69
N VAL A 107 8.73 -2.56 -5.72
CA VAL A 107 9.27 -1.61 -6.68
C VAL A 107 9.70 -0.33 -5.98
N LYS A 108 10.86 0.19 -6.41
CA LYS A 108 11.36 1.51 -6.02
C LYS A 108 11.75 2.25 -7.28
N GLY A 109 11.34 3.51 -7.41
CA GLY A 109 11.64 4.26 -8.62
C GLY A 109 10.98 5.63 -8.64
N LYS A 110 10.89 6.18 -9.84
CA LYS A 110 10.31 7.50 -10.10
C LYS A 110 9.30 7.44 -11.25
N VAL A 111 8.10 7.94 -10.99
CA VAL A 111 7.07 8.14 -12.01
C VAL A 111 7.26 9.52 -12.63
N LYS A 112 7.37 9.58 -13.95
CA LYS A 112 7.41 10.80 -14.76
C LYS A 112 6.55 10.60 -16.02
N ASN A 113 5.70 11.57 -16.33
CA ASN A 113 4.86 11.53 -17.53
C ASN A 113 4.09 10.21 -17.69
N LYS A 114 3.49 9.71 -16.59
CA LYS A 114 2.75 8.44 -16.53
C LYS A 114 3.60 7.21 -16.90
N LYS A 115 4.92 7.28 -16.75
CA LYS A 115 5.87 6.19 -16.95
C LYS A 115 6.69 5.98 -15.68
N LEU A 116 6.91 4.73 -15.32
CA LEU A 116 7.74 4.36 -14.18
C LEU A 116 9.14 3.99 -14.64
N TYR A 117 10.12 4.66 -14.08
CA TYR A 117 11.54 4.34 -14.15
C TYR A 117 11.93 3.67 -12.84
N ALA A 118 12.06 2.35 -12.86
CA ALA A 118 12.38 1.57 -11.68
C ALA A 118 13.90 1.58 -11.40
N ASN A 119 14.28 1.87 -10.15
CA ASN A 119 15.63 1.68 -9.65
C ASN A 119 15.82 0.25 -9.14
N SER A 120 14.76 -0.36 -8.63
CA SER A 120 14.71 -1.77 -8.28
C SER A 120 13.31 -2.31 -8.54
N PHE A 121 13.25 -3.57 -8.97
CA PHE A 121 12.02 -4.29 -9.24
C PHE A 121 12.24 -5.76 -8.88
N SER A 122 11.36 -6.33 -8.09
CA SER A 122 11.43 -7.76 -7.71
C SER A 122 10.04 -8.35 -7.57
N VAL A 123 9.84 -9.54 -8.08
CA VAL A 123 8.63 -10.33 -7.92
C VAL A 123 8.66 -10.98 -6.53
N LEU A 124 7.51 -10.99 -5.82
CA LEU A 124 7.36 -11.52 -4.46
C LEU A 124 6.63 -12.86 -4.47
#